data_a061e7f032b377fead91d951c126a7bb
#
_entry.id   a061e7f032b377fead91d951c126a7bb
#
_cell.length_a   1.000
_cell.length_b   1.000
_cell.length_c   1.000
_cell.angle_alpha   90.00
_cell.angle_beta   90.00
_cell.angle_gamma   90.00
#
_symmetry.space_group_name_H-M   'P 1'
#
loop_
_entity.id
_entity.type
_entity.pdbx_description
1 polymer ?
#
loop_
_entity_poly.entity_id
_entity_poly.type
_entity_poly.pdbx_seq_one_letter_code
_entity_poly.pdbx_strand_id
1 'polypeptide(L)'
;MTGLSIIVAAALAASPFGGFAPAPPTTPQSPPPAASGRYVWPVRGPVVHGFEAPAGPYGPGHRGIDISARFGSPVVAAEDGIVAFSGWVAGSLFLSIEHPDGIRTTYSWLSDVMVRKGDSIRKGETVARTGAGHPGEAAPHLHFGARVGDVYIDPLLLLEQGSVVGLIHLAPLEAA
;
A
#
# COMPACT_ATOMS: atom_id res chain seq x y z
N MET A 1 -26.11 63.25 -52.52
CA MET A 1 -25.11 62.23 -52.25
C MET A 1 -25.47 61.57 -50.94
N THR A 2 -26.04 60.42 -51.05
CA THR A 2 -26.78 59.70 -49.98
C THR A 2 -25.84 58.77 -49.26
N GLY A 3 -25.60 59.06 -47.96
CA GLY A 3 -24.81 58.18 -47.08
C GLY A 3 -25.68 57.09 -46.43
N LEU A 4 -25.38 55.85 -46.71
CA LEU A 4 -26.09 54.66 -46.19
C LEU A 4 -25.44 54.24 -44.88
N SER A 5 -26.15 54.44 -43.74
CA SER A 5 -25.77 53.94 -42.43
C SER A 5 -26.18 52.44 -42.27
N ILE A 6 -25.21 51.57 -42.09
CA ILE A 6 -25.43 50.17 -41.80
C ILE A 6 -25.45 50.00 -40.26
N ILE A 7 -26.63 49.65 -39.73
CA ILE A 7 -26.80 49.27 -38.33
C ILE A 7 -26.48 47.76 -38.22
N VAL A 8 -25.39 47.39 -37.53
CA VAL A 8 -25.10 46.04 -37.18
C VAL A 8 -25.77 45.70 -35.86
N ALA A 9 -26.81 44.88 -35.91
CA ALA A 9 -27.46 44.34 -34.73
C ALA A 9 -26.67 43.14 -34.21
N ALA A 10 -26.04 43.28 -33.04
CA ALA A 10 -25.43 42.18 -32.34
C ALA A 10 -26.48 41.33 -31.63
N ALA A 11 -26.72 40.11 -32.11
CA ALA A 11 -27.56 39.15 -31.45
C ALA A 11 -26.78 38.50 -30.28
N LEU A 12 -27.19 38.78 -29.04
CA LEU A 12 -26.71 38.08 -27.83
C LEU A 12 -27.35 36.68 -27.81
N ALA A 13 -26.58 35.66 -28.09
CA ALA A 13 -26.98 34.28 -27.92
C ALA A 13 -26.83 33.92 -26.42
N ALA A 14 -27.97 33.73 -25.73
CA ALA A 14 -28.04 33.20 -24.39
C ALA A 14 -27.74 31.70 -24.44
N SER A 15 -26.64 31.28 -23.82
CA SER A 15 -26.33 29.86 -23.62
C SER A 15 -27.26 29.25 -22.58
N PRO A 16 -27.91 28.11 -22.82
CA PRO A 16 -28.70 27.43 -21.81
C PRO A 16 -27.78 26.89 -20.72
N PHE A 17 -28.08 27.19 -19.47
CA PHE A 17 -27.47 26.61 -18.28
C PHE A 17 -27.59 25.09 -18.37
N GLY A 18 -26.43 24.40 -18.54
CA GLY A 18 -26.34 22.96 -18.43
C GLY A 18 -26.71 22.54 -17.01
N GLY A 19 -27.86 21.85 -16.87
CA GLY A 19 -28.27 21.27 -15.61
C GLY A 19 -27.23 20.27 -15.12
N PHE A 20 -26.69 20.51 -13.93
CA PHE A 20 -25.85 19.54 -13.21
C PHE A 20 -26.78 18.39 -12.83
N ALA A 21 -26.59 17.24 -13.48
CA ALA A 21 -27.25 16.02 -13.07
C ALA A 21 -26.69 15.63 -11.66
N PRO A 22 -27.57 15.34 -10.67
CA PRO A 22 -27.10 14.88 -9.37
C PRO A 22 -26.29 13.58 -9.56
N ALA A 23 -25.12 13.49 -8.89
CA ALA A 23 -24.31 12.28 -8.87
C ALA A 23 -25.17 11.12 -8.32
N PRO A 24 -25.04 9.89 -8.87
CA PRO A 24 -25.76 8.75 -8.35
C PRO A 24 -25.43 8.56 -6.86
N PRO A 25 -26.40 8.13 -6.04
CA PRO A 25 -26.18 7.89 -4.62
C PRO A 25 -25.07 6.85 -4.47
N THR A 26 -23.99 7.22 -3.79
CA THR A 26 -22.93 6.31 -3.39
C THR A 26 -23.54 5.31 -2.42
N THR A 27 -23.75 4.09 -2.84
CA THR A 27 -24.15 2.99 -1.95
C THR A 27 -23.12 2.91 -0.84
N PRO A 28 -23.50 2.90 0.45
CA PRO A 28 -22.57 2.66 1.53
C PRO A 28 -21.91 1.30 1.30
N GLN A 29 -20.63 1.30 0.97
CA GLN A 29 -19.85 0.07 0.88
C GLN A 29 -19.77 -0.49 2.29
N SER A 30 -20.28 -1.71 2.51
CA SER A 30 -20.14 -2.39 3.78
C SER A 30 -18.68 -2.39 4.17
N PRO A 31 -18.34 -2.10 5.46
CA PRO A 31 -16.96 -2.19 5.90
C PRO A 31 -16.44 -3.60 5.60
N PRO A 32 -15.18 -3.72 5.12
CA PRO A 32 -14.58 -5.03 4.92
C PRO A 32 -14.69 -5.83 6.22
N PRO A 33 -14.87 -7.16 6.16
CA PRO A 33 -14.93 -8.00 7.35
C PRO A 33 -13.67 -7.76 8.18
N ALA A 34 -13.84 -7.63 9.51
CA ALA A 34 -12.75 -7.43 10.44
C ALA A 34 -11.66 -8.47 10.17
N ALA A 35 -10.45 -8.00 9.87
CA ALA A 35 -9.31 -8.83 9.53
C ALA A 35 -9.06 -9.83 10.66
N SER A 36 -9.02 -11.10 10.34
CA SER A 36 -8.62 -12.15 11.26
C SER A 36 -7.10 -12.14 11.42
N GLY A 37 -6.56 -11.09 12.00
CA GLY A 37 -5.23 -10.87 12.60
C GLY A 37 -4.01 -11.65 12.10
N ARG A 38 -3.96 -12.08 10.85
CA ARG A 38 -2.89 -12.90 10.32
C ARG A 38 -2.40 -12.33 9.01
N TYR A 39 -1.35 -11.51 9.09
CA TYR A 39 -0.68 -10.98 7.92
C TYR A 39 0.07 -12.10 7.17
N VAL A 40 0.02 -12.07 5.82
CA VAL A 40 0.81 -12.95 4.98
C VAL A 40 2.10 -12.26 4.54
N TRP A 41 3.12 -13.06 4.27
CA TRP A 41 4.37 -12.57 3.72
C TRP A 41 4.14 -11.90 2.36
N PRO A 42 4.54 -10.62 2.19
CA PRO A 42 4.29 -9.89 0.95
C PRO A 42 5.10 -10.41 -0.23
N VAL A 43 6.23 -11.05 0.05
CA VAL A 43 7.08 -11.74 -0.92
C VAL A 43 7.77 -12.91 -0.21
N ARG A 44 8.12 -13.97 -0.96
CA ARG A 44 8.84 -15.12 -0.44
C ARG A 44 10.35 -14.87 -0.54
N GLY A 45 11.04 -14.97 0.59
CA GLY A 45 12.49 -14.84 0.66
C GLY A 45 12.99 -14.71 2.11
N PRO A 46 14.28 -14.84 2.34
CA PRO A 46 14.86 -14.59 3.66
C PRO A 46 14.86 -13.10 3.99
N VAL A 47 14.70 -12.78 5.27
CA VAL A 47 14.95 -11.43 5.78
C VAL A 47 16.46 -11.21 5.82
N VAL A 48 16.93 -10.19 5.11
CA VAL A 48 18.36 -9.86 5.00
C VAL A 48 18.73 -8.66 5.87
N HIS A 49 17.74 -7.83 6.23
CA HIS A 49 17.91 -6.73 7.18
C HIS A 49 16.66 -6.64 8.07
N GLY A 50 16.87 -6.66 9.38
CA GLY A 50 15.80 -6.63 10.38
C GLY A 50 15.32 -5.22 10.70
N PHE A 51 14.24 -5.12 11.48
CA PHE A 51 13.72 -3.87 12.01
C PHE A 51 14.67 -3.30 13.07
N GLU A 52 14.97 -2.00 12.95
CA GLU A 52 15.70 -1.23 13.95
C GLU A 52 14.88 -0.01 14.33
N ALA A 53 14.34 -0.01 15.55
CA ALA A 53 13.50 1.08 16.03
C ALA A 53 14.22 2.43 15.89
N PRO A 54 13.64 3.41 15.16
CA PRO A 54 14.29 4.72 15.03
C PRO A 54 14.33 5.45 16.38
N ALA A 55 15.43 6.12 16.68
CA ALA A 55 15.61 6.90 17.91
C ALA A 55 14.66 8.10 18.02
N GLY A 56 13.88 8.39 16.96
CA GLY A 56 12.89 9.46 16.86
C GLY A 56 12.32 9.54 15.46
N PRO A 57 11.39 10.48 15.18
CA PRO A 57 10.69 10.57 13.89
C PRO A 57 11.61 10.66 12.68
N TYR A 58 12.78 11.29 12.84
CA TYR A 58 13.79 11.50 11.80
C TYR A 58 15.15 10.86 12.14
N GLY A 59 15.23 10.11 13.27
CA GLY A 59 16.45 9.46 13.72
C GLY A 59 16.87 8.29 12.82
N PRO A 60 18.14 7.87 12.93
CA PRO A 60 18.62 6.66 12.28
C PRO A 60 17.84 5.44 12.80
N GLY A 61 17.80 4.39 11.99
CA GLY A 61 17.10 3.14 12.24
C GLY A 61 16.56 2.56 10.94
N HIS A 62 16.04 1.33 10.99
CA HIS A 62 15.42 0.65 9.87
C HIS A 62 13.92 0.47 10.14
N ARG A 63 13.07 1.21 9.42
CA ARG A 63 11.62 1.33 9.68
C ARG A 63 10.79 0.19 9.09
N GLY A 64 11.42 -0.96 8.88
CA GLY A 64 10.82 -2.16 8.30
C GLY A 64 11.79 -3.32 8.32
N ILE A 65 11.53 -4.29 7.48
CA ILE A 65 12.43 -5.41 7.19
C ILE A 65 12.72 -5.45 5.69
N ASP A 66 13.91 -5.90 5.30
CA ASP A 66 14.24 -6.15 3.92
C ASP A 66 14.16 -7.64 3.63
N ILE A 67 13.30 -7.99 2.69
CA ILE A 67 13.05 -9.37 2.28
C ILE A 67 13.71 -9.57 0.92
N SER A 68 14.73 -10.41 0.85
CA SER A 68 15.42 -10.72 -0.40
C SER A 68 14.45 -11.33 -1.41
N ALA A 69 14.44 -10.77 -2.62
CA ALA A 69 13.59 -11.25 -3.70
C ALA A 69 14.19 -10.85 -5.05
N ARG A 70 13.96 -11.66 -6.08
CA ARG A 70 14.40 -11.32 -7.43
C ARG A 70 13.68 -10.07 -7.92
N PHE A 71 14.37 -9.24 -8.70
CA PHE A 71 13.76 -8.12 -9.40
C PHE A 71 12.54 -8.58 -10.21
N GLY A 72 11.43 -7.84 -10.12
CA GLY A 72 10.19 -8.15 -10.82
C GLY A 72 9.34 -9.25 -10.18
N SER A 73 9.72 -9.80 -9.02
CA SER A 73 8.88 -10.76 -8.29
C SER A 73 7.54 -10.14 -7.88
N PRO A 74 6.43 -10.90 -7.93
CA PRO A 74 5.14 -10.40 -7.48
C PRO A 74 5.17 -10.08 -5.98
N VAL A 75 4.61 -8.92 -5.63
CA VAL A 75 4.40 -8.47 -4.25
C VAL A 75 2.90 -8.53 -3.98
N VAL A 76 2.51 -9.19 -2.90
CA VAL A 76 1.11 -9.31 -2.50
C VAL A 76 0.80 -8.44 -1.29
N ALA A 77 -0.47 -8.02 -1.17
CA ALA A 77 -0.95 -7.33 0.01
C ALA A 77 -0.90 -8.25 1.23
N ALA A 78 -0.30 -7.78 2.31
CA ALA A 78 -0.09 -8.59 3.51
C ALA A 78 -1.41 -8.86 4.26
N GLU A 79 -2.42 -7.98 4.15
CA GLU A 79 -3.75 -8.13 4.72
C GLU A 79 -4.77 -7.37 3.87
N ASP A 80 -6.08 -7.58 4.06
CA ASP A 80 -7.15 -6.79 3.47
C ASP A 80 -6.98 -5.31 3.81
N GLY A 81 -7.34 -4.40 2.91
CA GLY A 81 -7.23 -2.99 3.21
C GLY A 81 -7.60 -2.05 2.07
N ILE A 82 -7.26 -0.78 2.27
CA ILE A 82 -7.45 0.28 1.27
C ILE A 82 -6.09 0.91 0.97
N VAL A 83 -5.79 1.10 -0.31
CA VAL A 83 -4.57 1.77 -0.73
C VAL A 83 -4.58 3.22 -0.25
N ALA A 84 -3.72 3.53 0.72
CA ALA A 84 -3.56 4.88 1.28
C ALA A 84 -2.65 5.75 0.42
N PHE A 85 -1.65 5.15 -0.23
CA PHE A 85 -0.72 5.82 -1.11
C PHE A 85 -0.17 4.86 -2.18
N SER A 86 0.02 5.38 -3.39
CA SER A 86 0.70 4.70 -4.50
C SER A 86 1.39 5.76 -5.34
N GLY A 87 2.72 5.70 -5.47
CA GLY A 87 3.45 6.70 -6.24
C GLY A 87 4.94 6.77 -5.96
N TRP A 88 5.59 7.75 -6.59
CA TRP A 88 7.02 8.02 -6.47
C TRP A 88 7.33 8.87 -5.24
N VAL A 89 8.33 8.44 -4.46
CA VAL A 89 8.91 9.19 -3.35
C VAL A 89 10.43 9.11 -3.48
N ALA A 90 11.09 10.27 -3.56
CA ALA A 90 12.56 10.39 -3.66
C ALA A 90 13.21 9.45 -4.70
N GLY A 91 12.56 9.28 -5.86
CA GLY A 91 13.09 8.47 -6.96
C GLY A 91 12.78 6.97 -6.90
N SER A 92 11.94 6.54 -5.97
CA SER A 92 11.52 5.14 -5.82
C SER A 92 10.00 5.01 -5.76
N LEU A 93 9.46 3.88 -6.22
CA LEU A 93 8.03 3.57 -6.13
C LEU A 93 7.69 3.01 -4.75
N PHE A 94 6.62 3.57 -4.18
CA PHE A 94 6.08 3.19 -2.88
C PHE A 94 4.59 2.87 -2.99
N LEU A 95 4.16 1.92 -2.19
CA LEU A 95 2.76 1.58 -1.95
C LEU A 95 2.53 1.52 -0.44
N SER A 96 1.44 2.11 0.05
CA SER A 96 1.00 1.93 1.44
C SER A 96 -0.46 1.51 1.46
N ILE A 97 -0.77 0.54 2.31
CA ILE A 97 -2.12 0.01 2.51
C ILE A 97 -2.50 0.22 3.97
N GLU A 98 -3.68 0.80 4.19
CA GLU A 98 -4.32 0.94 5.50
C GLU A 98 -5.21 -0.27 5.75
N HIS A 99 -5.01 -0.95 6.86
CA HIS A 99 -5.73 -2.16 7.22
C HIS A 99 -6.84 -1.90 8.25
N PRO A 100 -7.88 -2.74 8.34
CA PRO A 100 -9.01 -2.51 9.24
C PRO A 100 -8.65 -2.48 10.74
N ASP A 101 -7.51 -3.05 11.12
CA ASP A 101 -6.98 -3.05 12.49
C ASP A 101 -6.19 -1.77 12.86
N GLY A 102 -6.14 -0.79 11.94
CA GLY A 102 -5.44 0.48 12.13
C GLY A 102 -3.92 0.41 11.87
N ILE A 103 -3.44 -0.74 11.41
CA ILE A 103 -2.05 -0.88 10.97
C ILE A 103 -1.94 -0.41 9.52
N ARG A 104 -0.88 0.34 9.22
CA ARG A 104 -0.52 0.69 7.85
C ARG A 104 0.74 -0.04 7.45
N THR A 105 0.67 -0.85 6.39
CA THR A 105 1.86 -1.43 5.78
C THR A 105 2.39 -0.57 4.64
N THR A 106 3.69 -0.63 4.42
CA THR A 106 4.39 0.08 3.34
C THR A 106 5.30 -0.88 2.61
N TYR A 107 5.24 -0.83 1.29
CA TYR A 107 6.02 -1.60 0.35
C TYR A 107 6.87 -0.61 -0.45
N SER A 108 8.18 -0.74 -0.43
CA SER A 108 9.08 0.25 -1.02
C SER A 108 10.10 -0.37 -1.95
N TRP A 109 10.71 0.48 -2.78
CA TRP A 109 11.71 0.10 -3.78
C TRP A 109 11.13 -0.85 -4.83
N LEU A 110 9.89 -0.55 -5.23
CA LEU A 110 9.15 -1.31 -6.22
C LEU A 110 9.59 -0.94 -7.64
N SER A 111 9.47 -1.90 -8.57
CA SER A 111 9.64 -1.64 -9.99
C SER A 111 8.34 -1.27 -10.68
N ASP A 112 7.22 -1.74 -10.13
CA ASP A 112 5.87 -1.49 -10.68
C ASP A 112 4.82 -1.56 -9.56
N VAL A 113 3.74 -0.77 -9.70
CA VAL A 113 2.57 -0.79 -8.81
C VAL A 113 1.31 -0.89 -9.66
N MET A 114 0.47 -1.87 -9.39
CA MET A 114 -0.70 -2.25 -10.19
C MET A 114 -2.00 -1.64 -9.67
N VAL A 115 -1.96 -0.96 -8.54
CA VAL A 115 -3.12 -0.43 -7.81
C VAL A 115 -2.97 1.07 -7.56
N ARG A 116 -4.08 1.76 -7.26
CA ARG A 116 -4.13 3.20 -7.08
C ARG A 116 -4.68 3.55 -5.70
N LYS A 117 -4.36 4.74 -5.21
CA LYS A 117 -4.94 5.28 -3.97
C LYS A 117 -6.47 5.21 -4.01
N GLY A 118 -7.05 4.63 -2.96
CA GLY A 118 -8.48 4.42 -2.79
C GLY A 118 -8.98 3.02 -3.20
N ASP A 119 -8.16 2.22 -3.88
CA ASP A 119 -8.54 0.85 -4.23
C ASP A 119 -8.68 -0.02 -2.99
N SER A 120 -9.73 -0.86 -2.96
CA SER A 120 -9.91 -1.90 -1.95
C SER A 120 -9.16 -3.15 -2.37
N ILE A 121 -8.30 -3.66 -1.50
CA ILE A 121 -7.38 -4.76 -1.77
C ILE A 121 -7.67 -5.93 -0.82
N ARG A 122 -7.54 -7.15 -1.34
CA ARG A 122 -7.64 -8.36 -0.53
C ARG A 122 -6.26 -8.88 -0.14
N LYS A 123 -6.16 -9.49 1.01
CA LYS A 123 -5.00 -10.24 1.45
C LYS A 123 -4.55 -11.25 0.39
N GLY A 124 -3.25 -11.26 0.07
CA GLY A 124 -2.67 -12.13 -0.94
C GLY A 124 -2.89 -11.67 -2.39
N GLU A 125 -3.61 -10.58 -2.62
CA GLU A 125 -3.75 -9.98 -3.95
C GLU A 125 -2.43 -9.39 -4.42
N THR A 126 -2.05 -9.64 -5.68
CA THR A 126 -0.83 -9.05 -6.25
C THR A 126 -1.06 -7.56 -6.52
N VAL A 127 -0.27 -6.72 -5.87
CA VAL A 127 -0.42 -5.25 -5.89
C VAL A 127 0.77 -4.53 -6.52
N ALA A 128 1.94 -5.20 -6.59
CA ALA A 128 3.17 -4.58 -7.08
C ALA A 128 4.19 -5.63 -7.55
N ARG A 129 5.35 -5.15 -7.98
CA ARG A 129 6.55 -5.96 -8.28
C ARG A 129 7.77 -5.40 -7.56
N THR A 130 8.64 -6.28 -7.09
CA THR A 130 9.90 -5.91 -6.45
C THR A 130 10.82 -5.19 -7.42
N GLY A 131 11.54 -4.18 -6.92
CA GLY A 131 12.60 -3.48 -7.64
C GLY A 131 14.00 -3.98 -7.27
N ALA A 132 14.97 -3.10 -7.47
CA ALA A 132 16.38 -3.39 -7.17
C ALA A 132 16.71 -3.33 -5.65
N GLY A 133 15.82 -2.77 -4.82
CA GLY A 133 16.09 -2.45 -3.43
C GLY A 133 16.71 -1.06 -3.27
N HIS A 134 16.97 -0.66 -2.02
CA HIS A 134 17.56 0.64 -1.72
C HIS A 134 19.09 0.66 -1.98
N PRO A 135 19.67 1.85 -2.23
CA PRO A 135 21.12 1.97 -2.43
C PRO A 135 21.91 1.48 -1.21
N GLY A 136 23.00 0.78 -1.48
CA GLY A 136 23.90 0.24 -0.46
C GLY A 136 23.71 -1.26 -0.20
N GLU A 137 22.60 -1.86 -0.65
CA GLU A 137 22.38 -3.30 -0.57
C GLU A 137 22.83 -4.01 -1.86
N ALA A 138 23.49 -5.17 -1.67
CA ALA A 138 24.11 -5.90 -2.77
C ALA A 138 23.12 -6.70 -3.63
N ALA A 139 21.90 -6.95 -3.13
CA ALA A 139 20.91 -7.80 -3.79
C ALA A 139 19.54 -7.14 -3.84
N PRO A 140 18.73 -7.44 -4.87
CA PRO A 140 17.34 -6.99 -4.94
C PRO A 140 16.54 -7.50 -3.73
N HIS A 141 15.71 -6.61 -3.18
CA HIS A 141 14.86 -6.90 -2.03
C HIS A 141 13.61 -6.03 -2.03
N LEU A 142 12.62 -6.44 -1.25
CA LEU A 142 11.48 -5.63 -0.88
C LEU A 142 11.73 -5.05 0.51
N HIS A 143 11.70 -3.73 0.65
CA HIS A 143 11.56 -3.12 1.98
C HIS A 143 10.09 -3.13 2.38
N PHE A 144 9.78 -3.77 3.50
CA PHE A 144 8.43 -3.91 4.05
C PHE A 144 8.37 -3.30 5.44
N GLY A 145 7.58 -2.23 5.59
CA GLY A 145 7.38 -1.51 6.84
C GLY A 145 5.98 -1.68 7.39
N ALA A 146 5.83 -1.50 8.71
CA ALA A 146 4.54 -1.45 9.39
C ALA A 146 4.52 -0.33 10.43
N ARG A 147 3.35 0.33 10.60
CA ARG A 147 3.15 1.36 11.62
C ARG A 147 1.72 1.41 12.13
N VAL A 148 1.54 1.88 13.37
CA VAL A 148 0.26 2.27 13.97
C VAL A 148 0.32 3.77 14.21
N GLY A 149 -0.54 4.54 13.56
CA GLY A 149 -0.40 5.99 13.54
C GLY A 149 0.99 6.40 13.01
N ASP A 150 1.79 7.09 13.82
CA ASP A 150 3.15 7.52 13.48
C ASP A 150 4.25 6.63 14.09
N VAL A 151 3.88 5.57 14.81
CA VAL A 151 4.83 4.66 15.48
C VAL A 151 5.11 3.46 14.58
N TYR A 152 6.38 3.28 14.19
CA TYR A 152 6.84 2.09 13.46
C TYR A 152 6.93 0.90 14.40
N ILE A 153 6.48 -0.24 13.91
CA ILE A 153 6.52 -1.53 14.62
C ILE A 153 7.29 -2.54 13.79
N ASP A 154 7.86 -3.57 14.46
CA ASP A 154 8.54 -4.66 13.76
C ASP A 154 7.51 -5.47 12.95
N PRO A 155 7.63 -5.51 11.61
CA PRO A 155 6.72 -6.27 10.77
C PRO A 155 6.72 -7.78 11.04
N LEU A 156 7.79 -8.34 11.59
CA LEU A 156 7.85 -9.77 11.94
C LEU A 156 6.81 -10.14 12.97
N LEU A 157 6.45 -9.23 13.89
CA LEU A 157 5.38 -9.46 14.87
C LEU A 157 4.02 -9.71 14.22
N LEU A 158 3.81 -9.20 13.00
CA LEU A 158 2.58 -9.41 12.23
C LEU A 158 2.63 -10.70 11.43
N LEU A 159 3.80 -11.04 10.88
CA LEU A 159 4.02 -12.13 9.93
C LEU A 159 4.20 -13.48 10.64
N GLU A 160 4.79 -13.51 11.82
CA GLU A 160 5.13 -14.74 12.55
C GLU A 160 3.97 -15.36 13.35
N GLN A 161 2.92 -14.61 13.67
CA GLN A 161 1.77 -15.12 14.40
C GLN A 161 1.03 -16.29 13.72
N GLY A 162 1.47 -16.67 12.53
CA GLY A 162 0.98 -17.79 11.74
C GLY A 162 1.73 -19.11 11.89
N SER A 163 2.92 -19.13 12.48
CA SER A 163 3.85 -20.26 12.41
C SER A 163 3.98 -21.10 13.69
N VAL A 164 3.36 -20.74 14.82
CA VAL A 164 3.56 -21.42 16.09
C VAL A 164 2.77 -22.75 16.20
N VAL A 165 1.80 -22.98 15.32
CA VAL A 165 0.92 -24.19 15.40
C VAL A 165 1.61 -25.46 14.88
N GLY A 166 2.78 -25.36 14.24
CA GLY A 166 3.52 -26.51 13.69
C GLY A 166 4.75 -26.96 14.48
N LEU A 167 5.13 -26.23 15.55
CA LEU A 167 6.42 -26.47 16.23
C LEU A 167 6.31 -27.12 17.64
N ILE A 168 5.11 -27.33 18.16
CA ILE A 168 4.95 -28.11 19.40
C ILE A 168 4.73 -29.57 19.01
N HIS A 169 5.80 -30.29 18.78
CA HIS A 169 5.82 -31.76 18.85
C HIS A 169 5.94 -32.11 20.34
N LEU A 170 4.81 -32.44 20.95
CA LEU A 170 4.82 -33.07 22.27
C LEU A 170 5.40 -34.47 22.07
N ALA A 171 6.67 -34.69 22.51
CA ALA A 171 7.21 -36.02 22.62
C ALA A 171 6.38 -36.79 23.68
N PRO A 172 5.99 -38.05 23.42
CA PRO A 172 5.33 -38.87 24.45
C PRO A 172 6.23 -38.95 25.67
N LEU A 173 5.69 -38.70 26.86
CA LEU A 173 6.35 -38.94 28.13
C LEU A 173 6.50 -40.48 28.25
N GLU A 174 7.70 -41.01 28.06
CA GLU A 174 7.95 -42.41 28.34
C GLU A 174 7.77 -42.61 29.87
N ALA A 175 6.80 -43.41 30.23
CA ALA A 175 6.61 -43.83 31.63
C ALA A 175 7.74 -44.74 32.04
N ALA A 176 8.46 -44.36 33.10
CA ALA A 176 9.46 -45.18 33.79
C ALA A 176 8.81 -46.26 34.62
#